data_51646302c0862d681940f66baccc644b
#
_entry.id   51646302c0862d681940f66baccc644b
#
_cell.length_a   1.000
_cell.length_b   1.000
_cell.length_c   1.000
_cell.angle_alpha   90.00
_cell.angle_beta   90.00
_cell.angle_gamma   90.00
#
_symmetry.space_group_name_H-M   'P 1'
#
loop_
_entity.id
_entity.type
_entity.pdbx_description
1 polymer ?
#
loop_
_entity_poly.entity_id
_entity_poly.type
_entity_poly.pdbx_seq_one_letter_code
_entity_poly.pdbx_strand_id
1 'polypeptide(L)'
;MLQIHLVVETTLADGKPVRLDAFTLVVNAHGGLLEMGLKVPKGHHLLLTNATLGVQEWCHVIGVRSSEDGYYAVAFEFDSPSPQFWPIAFPPSDWSLVQTEQ
;
A
#
# COMPACT_ATOMS: atom_id res chain seq x y z
N MET A 1 14.93 8.72 -0.02
CA MET A 1 13.76 7.82 -0.09
C MET A 1 12.55 8.50 0.52
N LEU A 2 11.43 8.45 -0.16
CA LEU A 2 10.19 9.04 0.35
C LEU A 2 9.47 8.01 1.22
N GLN A 3 9.20 8.39 2.46
CA GLN A 3 8.49 7.53 3.39
C GLN A 3 7.20 8.25 3.81
N ILE A 4 6.08 7.61 3.55
CA ILE A 4 4.76 8.21 3.76
C ILE A 4 4.03 7.39 4.81
N HIS A 5 3.48 8.08 5.79
CA HIS A 5 2.67 7.45 6.82
C HIS A 5 1.26 7.19 6.28
N LEU A 6 0.82 5.96 6.44
CA LEU A 6 -0.53 5.53 6.05
C LEU A 6 -1.24 4.94 7.25
N VAL A 7 -2.56 5.01 7.22
CA VAL A 7 -3.41 4.24 8.13
C VAL A 7 -3.98 3.10 7.32
N VAL A 8 -3.83 1.88 7.85
CA VAL A 8 -4.32 0.67 7.22
C VAL A 8 -5.51 0.17 7.99
N GLU A 9 -6.62 -0.08 7.31
CA GLU A 9 -7.80 -0.67 7.90
C GLU A 9 -8.14 -1.95 7.16
N THR A 10 -8.44 -3.00 7.90
CA THR A 10 -8.79 -4.28 7.31
C THR A 10 -9.59 -5.11 8.31
N THR A 11 -10.13 -6.22 7.83
CA THR A 11 -10.86 -7.17 8.66
C THR A 11 -10.11 -8.49 8.64
N LEU A 12 -9.83 -9.02 9.82
CA LEU A 12 -9.13 -10.29 9.96
C LEU A 12 -10.06 -11.47 9.63
N ALA A 13 -9.47 -12.67 9.53
CA ALA A 13 -10.21 -13.86 9.16
C ALA A 13 -11.36 -14.18 10.12
N ASP A 14 -11.24 -13.77 11.39
CA ASP A 14 -12.29 -13.97 12.39
C ASP A 14 -13.37 -12.88 12.37
N GLY A 15 -13.30 -11.97 11.40
CA GLY A 15 -14.25 -10.88 11.27
C GLY A 15 -13.90 -9.65 12.11
N LYS A 16 -12.78 -9.66 12.79
CA LYS A 16 -12.40 -8.58 13.68
C LYS A 16 -11.77 -7.43 12.89
N PRO A 17 -12.29 -6.20 13.02
CA PRO A 17 -11.68 -5.05 12.34
C PRO A 17 -10.38 -4.64 13.03
N VAL A 18 -9.43 -4.22 12.21
CA VAL A 18 -8.12 -3.76 12.69
C VAL A 18 -7.78 -2.46 11.99
N ARG A 19 -7.19 -1.54 12.74
CA ARG A 19 -6.68 -0.28 12.23
C ARG A 19 -5.28 -0.08 12.78
N LEU A 20 -4.32 0.17 11.91
CA LEU A 20 -2.93 0.34 12.34
C LEU A 20 -2.18 1.29 11.44
N ASP A 21 -1.06 1.76 11.93
CA ASP A 21 -0.18 2.64 11.18
C ASP A 21 0.78 1.82 10.33
N ALA A 22 1.16 2.37 9.20
CA ALA A 22 2.14 1.78 8.31
C ALA A 22 2.95 2.88 7.64
N PHE A 23 4.10 2.51 7.11
CA PHE A 23 4.97 3.45 6.42
C PHE A 23 5.38 2.85 5.08
N THR A 24 5.43 3.69 4.06
CA THR A 24 5.81 3.22 2.74
C THR A 24 7.31 3.01 2.65
N LEU A 25 7.69 2.01 1.88
CA LEU A 25 9.07 1.78 1.49
C LEU A 25 9.27 2.13 0.01
N VAL A 26 8.26 1.87 -0.80
CA VAL A 26 8.24 2.18 -2.23
C VAL A 26 6.83 2.62 -2.60
N VAL A 27 6.71 3.62 -3.46
CA VAL A 27 5.40 4.07 -3.97
C VAL A 27 5.44 4.18 -5.49
N ASN A 28 4.31 3.89 -6.12
CA ASN A 28 4.10 4.13 -7.54
C ASN A 28 2.60 4.29 -7.80
N ALA A 29 2.24 4.59 -9.06
CA ALA A 29 0.84 4.87 -9.39
C ALA A 29 -0.08 3.67 -9.22
N HIS A 30 0.45 2.47 -9.19
CA HIS A 30 -0.34 1.24 -9.08
C HIS A 30 -0.38 0.68 -7.67
N GLY A 31 0.47 1.15 -6.77
CA GLY A 31 0.54 0.63 -5.42
C GLY A 31 1.89 0.91 -4.77
N GLY A 32 2.47 -0.10 -4.16
CA GLY A 32 3.76 0.09 -3.53
C GLY A 32 4.12 -1.05 -2.58
N LEU A 33 5.07 -0.71 -1.72
CA LEU A 33 5.52 -1.61 -0.66
C LEU A 33 5.43 -0.83 0.64
N LEU A 34 4.78 -1.40 1.64
CA LEU A 34 4.67 -0.77 2.95
C LEU A 34 5.19 -1.70 4.03
N GLU A 35 5.47 -1.10 5.18
CA GLU A 35 5.91 -1.85 6.36
C GLU A 35 4.88 -1.66 7.46
N MET A 36 4.44 -2.76 8.04
CA MET A 36 3.46 -2.73 9.13
C MET A 36 3.66 -3.91 10.06
N GLY A 37 3.11 -3.81 11.27
CA GLY A 37 3.27 -4.82 12.31
C GLY A 37 2.27 -5.96 12.24
N LEU A 38 1.57 -6.12 11.14
CA LEU A 38 0.56 -7.17 10.98
C LEU A 38 0.86 -8.00 9.75
N LYS A 39 0.81 -9.32 9.91
CA LYS A 39 0.97 -10.23 8.78
C LYS A 39 -0.41 -10.49 8.17
N VAL A 40 -0.52 -10.31 6.86
CA VAL A 40 -1.76 -10.57 6.13
C VAL A 40 -1.47 -11.50 4.96
N PRO A 41 -2.45 -12.31 4.54
CA PRO A 41 -2.21 -13.22 3.43
C PRO A 41 -2.26 -12.49 2.09
N LYS A 42 -1.63 -13.09 1.10
CA LYS A 42 -1.74 -12.63 -0.28
C LYS A 42 -3.21 -12.62 -0.71
N GLY A 43 -3.61 -11.56 -1.39
CA GLY A 43 -4.98 -11.39 -1.83
C GLY A 43 -5.86 -10.65 -0.84
N HIS A 44 -5.37 -10.42 0.37
CA HIS A 44 -6.14 -9.72 1.40
C HIS A 44 -6.39 -8.28 0.99
N HIS A 45 -7.59 -7.76 1.28
CA HIS A 45 -7.94 -6.39 0.94
C HIS A 45 -7.65 -5.46 2.10
N LEU A 46 -7.09 -4.30 1.77
CA LEU A 46 -6.78 -3.26 2.74
C LEU A 46 -7.37 -1.94 2.27
N LEU A 47 -7.85 -1.15 3.21
CA LEU A 47 -8.21 0.24 2.96
C LEU A 47 -7.07 1.11 3.47
N LEU A 48 -6.44 1.84 2.57
CA LEU A 48 -5.33 2.71 2.91
C LEU A 48 -5.81 4.16 2.96
N THR A 49 -5.37 4.88 3.98
CA THR A 49 -5.65 6.30 4.11
C THR A 49 -4.33 7.04 4.17
N ASN A 50 -4.16 7.99 3.25
CA ASN A 50 -3.09 8.98 3.33
C ASN A 50 -3.69 10.19 4.04
N ALA A 51 -3.49 10.27 5.36
CA ALA A 51 -4.15 11.28 6.17
C ALA A 51 -3.69 12.70 5.81
N THR A 52 -2.47 12.84 5.32
CA THR A 52 -1.95 14.15 4.93
C THR A 52 -2.75 14.74 3.78
N LEU A 53 -3.17 13.91 2.83
CA LEU A 53 -3.94 14.35 1.67
C LEU A 53 -5.45 14.13 1.84
N GLY A 54 -5.86 13.38 2.85
CA GLY A 54 -7.26 13.05 3.06
C GLY A 54 -7.82 12.10 2.00
N VAL A 55 -6.99 11.23 1.45
CA VAL A 55 -7.35 10.34 0.35
C VAL A 55 -7.34 8.89 0.82
N GLN A 56 -8.37 8.14 0.44
CA GLN A 56 -8.46 6.71 0.74
C GLN A 56 -8.52 5.92 -0.55
N GLU A 57 -7.92 4.72 -0.54
CA GLU A 57 -7.98 3.80 -1.68
C GLU A 57 -7.99 2.37 -1.19
N TRP A 58 -8.77 1.54 -1.87
CA TRP A 58 -8.74 0.10 -1.66
C TRP A 58 -7.60 -0.52 -2.43
N CYS A 59 -6.96 -1.50 -1.81
CA CYS A 59 -5.90 -2.26 -2.45
C CYS A 59 -5.96 -3.71 -2.01
N HIS A 60 -5.15 -4.53 -2.64
CA HIS A 60 -5.01 -5.92 -2.24
C HIS A 60 -3.53 -6.29 -2.15
N VAL A 61 -3.25 -7.25 -1.30
CA VAL A 61 -1.89 -7.69 -1.02
C VAL A 61 -1.43 -8.63 -2.13
N ILE A 62 -0.25 -8.34 -2.70
CA ILE A 62 0.33 -9.19 -3.74
C ILE A 62 1.55 -9.95 -3.26
N GLY A 63 2.07 -9.62 -2.09
CA GLY A 63 3.17 -10.37 -1.50
C GLY A 63 3.47 -9.88 -0.10
N VAL A 64 4.00 -10.75 0.73
CA VAL A 64 4.36 -10.43 2.11
C VAL A 64 5.64 -11.16 2.45
N ARG A 65 6.53 -10.49 3.15
CA ARG A 65 7.71 -11.15 3.73
C ARG A 65 8.05 -10.50 5.06
N SER A 66 8.74 -11.24 5.90
CA SER A 66 9.19 -10.72 7.17
C SER A 66 10.21 -9.61 6.96
N SER A 67 10.07 -8.56 7.73
CA SER A 67 11.03 -7.49 7.83
C SER A 67 11.70 -7.56 9.19
N GLU A 68 12.25 -6.45 9.68
CA GLU A 68 12.94 -6.43 10.97
C GLU A 68 11.98 -6.13 12.11
N ASP A 69 12.35 -6.56 13.31
CA ASP A 69 11.69 -6.17 14.55
C ASP A 69 10.20 -6.49 14.60
N GLY A 70 9.81 -7.64 14.03
CA GLY A 70 8.42 -8.06 14.06
C GLY A 70 7.52 -7.38 13.06
N TYR A 71 8.08 -6.63 12.12
CA TYR A 71 7.34 -5.99 11.04
C TYR A 71 7.33 -6.86 9.80
N TYR A 72 6.46 -6.52 8.88
CA TYR A 72 6.30 -7.21 7.60
C TYR A 72 6.34 -6.20 6.47
N ALA A 73 7.04 -6.55 5.40
CA ALA A 73 7.02 -5.78 4.18
C ALA A 73 5.90 -6.33 3.32
N VAL A 74 4.92 -5.50 3.03
CA VAL A 74 3.69 -5.88 2.34
C VAL A 74 3.65 -5.17 1.00
N ALA A 75 3.71 -5.95 -0.07
CA ALA A 75 3.54 -5.43 -1.41
C ALA A 75 2.06 -5.40 -1.73
N PHE A 76 1.58 -4.26 -2.22
CA PHE A 76 0.16 -4.07 -2.49
C PHE A 76 -0.04 -3.41 -3.84
N GLU A 77 -1.23 -3.63 -4.38
CA GLU A 77 -1.65 -3.03 -5.63
C GLU A 77 -3.01 -2.41 -5.42
N PHE A 78 -3.20 -1.16 -5.86
CA PHE A 78 -4.52 -0.53 -5.82
C PHE A 78 -5.48 -1.30 -6.70
N ASP A 79 -6.74 -1.37 -6.29
CA ASP A 79 -7.79 -2.00 -7.10
C ASP A 79 -7.94 -1.27 -8.43
N SER A 80 -7.70 0.04 -8.44
CA SER A 80 -7.59 0.84 -9.66
C SER A 80 -6.41 1.79 -9.50
N PRO A 81 -5.69 2.10 -10.56
CA PRO A 81 -4.56 3.02 -10.45
C PRO A 81 -4.98 4.34 -9.80
N SER A 82 -4.20 4.82 -8.86
CA SER A 82 -4.53 6.03 -8.11
C SER A 82 -3.29 6.89 -7.93
N PRO A 83 -2.85 7.58 -9.00
CA PRO A 83 -1.64 8.40 -8.92
C PRO A 83 -1.78 9.55 -7.93
N GLN A 84 -3.01 10.02 -7.67
CA GLN A 84 -3.25 11.11 -6.73
C GLN A 84 -3.19 10.69 -5.27
N PHE A 85 -3.07 9.41 -4.99
CA PHE A 85 -2.99 8.93 -3.61
C PHE A 85 -1.69 9.39 -2.93
N TRP A 86 -0.66 9.63 -3.72
CA TRP A 86 0.65 10.02 -3.21
C TRP A 86 0.88 11.51 -3.38
N PRO A 87 1.70 12.15 -2.52
CA PRO A 87 2.00 13.59 -2.64
C PRO A 87 3.08 13.90 -3.68
N ILE A 88 3.20 13.06 -4.69
CA ILE A 88 4.14 13.28 -5.79
C ILE A 88 3.41 13.04 -7.10
N ALA A 89 3.90 13.68 -8.15
CA ALA A 89 3.35 13.51 -9.49
C ALA A 89 4.07 12.37 -10.19
N PHE A 90 3.29 11.51 -10.83
CA PHE A 90 3.84 10.45 -11.67
C PHE A 90 3.55 10.79 -13.12
N PRO A 91 4.54 10.69 -14.02
CA PRO A 91 4.26 10.90 -15.44
C PRO A 91 3.31 9.81 -15.96
N PRO A 92 2.52 10.09 -17.00
CA PRO A 92 1.56 9.12 -17.51
C PRO A 92 2.15 7.76 -17.85
N SER A 93 3.41 7.69 -18.23
CA SER A 93 4.06 6.43 -18.52
C SER A 93 4.15 5.52 -17.30
N ASP A 94 4.14 6.09 -16.09
CA ASP A 94 4.18 5.29 -14.86
C ASP A 94 2.82 4.78 -14.45
N TRP A 95 1.76 5.25 -15.09
CA TRP A 95 0.40 4.84 -14.77
C TRP A 95 0.03 3.52 -15.44
N SER A 96 0.83 3.07 -16.37
CA SER A 96 0.62 1.82 -17.08
C SER A 96 1.44 0.71 -16.46
N LEU A 97 0.87 -0.48 -16.37
CA LEU A 97 1.61 -1.65 -15.93
C LEU A 97 2.64 -2.09 -16.94
N VAL A 98 2.47 -1.70 -18.19
CA VAL A 98 3.41 -2.03 -19.24
C VAL A 98 4.42 -0.92 -19.33
N GLN A 99 5.43 -0.99 -18.51
CA GLN A 99 6.52 -0.03 -18.51
C GLN A 99 7.58 -0.51 -19.45
N THR A 100 7.88 0.31 -20.32
CA THR A 100 8.90 -0.12 -21.21
C THR A 100 10.10 0.76 -21.10
N GLU A 101 10.41 1.01 -20.95
CA GLU A 101 11.11 1.63 -20.98
C GLU A 101 11.82 2.00 -21.22
N GLN A 102 11.95 2.30 -21.41
CA GLN A 102 12.29 2.64 -21.67
C GLN A 102 12.84 2.81 -21.74
#